data_628c43e132b1cfaff3276031fb37da2e
#
_entry.id   628c43e132b1cfaff3276031fb37da2e
#
_cell.length_a   1.000
_cell.length_b   1.000
_cell.length_c   1.000
_cell.angle_alpha   90.00
_cell.angle_beta   90.00
_cell.angle_gamma   90.00
#
_symmetry.space_group_name_H-M   'P 1'
#
loop_
_entity.id
_entity.type
_entity.pdbx_description
1 polymer ?
#
loop_
_entity_poly.entity_id
_entity_poly.type
_entity_poly.pdbx_seq_one_letter_code
_entity_poly.pdbx_strand_id
1 'polypeptide(L)'
;MLPQEPLLVTLVKLVDRIPIPPPPPKRGRPKFYPDRLFLKALTIMIVRHLHKVHELLSVLDQPTDEMQALRALLTERGRYPSRRTWERRLKAMPNTLPAQIGCLGRYLVALIQPWANCGRAVAIDSTVLRANGGVWHKKDREKGEVPHTAIDTEAHWTKSGWHGWVYGWKLHLVTVVAAVWIPLAAELTPANEADNEVAPLMLRELPPEGPFRLGRHSLQCAQREGGV
;
A
#
# COMPACT_ATOMS: atom_id res chain seq x y z
N MET A 1 -22.58 -14.06 28.51
CA MET A 1 -21.94 -14.01 27.19
C MET A 1 -21.35 -12.61 27.07
N LEU A 2 -20.02 -12.47 27.00
CA LEU A 2 -19.41 -11.15 26.72
C LEU A 2 -19.78 -10.77 25.29
N PRO A 3 -20.21 -9.52 25.03
CA PRO A 3 -20.50 -9.07 23.67
C PRO A 3 -19.24 -9.20 22.83
N GLN A 4 -19.31 -10.00 21.75
CA GLN A 4 -18.19 -10.10 20.82
C GLN A 4 -18.02 -8.74 20.13
N GLU A 5 -16.84 -8.16 20.28
CA GLU A 5 -16.51 -6.92 19.60
C GLU A 5 -16.57 -7.13 18.08
N PRO A 6 -17.18 -6.20 17.30
CA PRO A 6 -17.24 -6.31 15.85
C PRO A 6 -15.83 -6.47 15.24
N LEU A 7 -15.70 -7.38 14.28
CA LEU A 7 -14.41 -7.70 13.64
C LEU A 7 -13.71 -6.46 13.10
N LEU A 8 -14.45 -5.53 12.50
CA LEU A 8 -13.88 -4.30 11.95
C LEU A 8 -13.28 -3.40 13.03
N VAL A 9 -13.94 -3.28 14.20
CA VAL A 9 -13.41 -2.53 15.35
C VAL A 9 -12.10 -3.16 15.84
N THR A 10 -12.06 -4.48 15.93
CA THR A 10 -10.85 -5.23 16.30
C THR A 10 -9.71 -4.99 15.30
N LEU A 11 -9.98 -5.08 13.99
CA LEU A 11 -9.00 -4.82 12.94
C LEU A 11 -8.45 -3.39 13.03
N VAL A 12 -9.32 -2.40 13.23
CA VAL A 12 -8.91 -1.00 13.38
C VAL A 12 -8.06 -0.77 14.63
N LYS A 13 -8.36 -1.46 15.75
CA LYS A 13 -7.52 -1.44 16.95
C LYS A 13 -6.14 -2.07 16.72
N LEU A 14 -6.05 -3.13 15.91
CA LEU A 14 -4.76 -3.75 15.58
C LEU A 14 -3.80 -2.80 14.86
N VAL A 15 -4.31 -1.78 14.17
CA VAL A 15 -3.47 -0.72 13.57
C VAL A 15 -2.61 -0.01 14.63
N ASP A 16 -3.04 0.05 15.89
CA ASP A 16 -2.25 0.66 16.96
C ASP A 16 -0.98 -0.14 17.29
N ARG A 17 -0.94 -1.42 16.94
CA ARG A 17 0.21 -2.31 17.15
C ARG A 17 1.20 -2.30 16.00
N ILE A 18 0.83 -1.71 14.85
CA ILE A 18 1.74 -1.64 13.68
C ILE A 18 2.91 -0.71 14.01
N PRO A 19 4.16 -1.15 13.87
CA PRO A 19 5.30 -0.27 13.97
C PRO A 19 5.30 0.70 12.78
N ILE A 20 5.18 1.99 13.04
CA ILE A 20 5.23 3.04 12.02
C ILE A 20 6.60 3.70 12.10
N PRO A 21 7.32 3.83 10.98
CA PRO A 21 8.59 4.52 10.96
C PRO A 21 8.41 5.98 11.43
N PRO A 22 9.36 6.52 12.19
CA PRO A 22 9.29 7.91 12.61
C PRO A 22 9.25 8.84 11.40
N PRO A 23 8.40 9.87 11.41
CA PRO A 23 8.37 10.82 10.31
C PRO A 23 9.74 11.53 10.20
N PRO A 24 10.21 11.82 8.98
CA PRO A 24 11.43 12.57 8.79
C PRO A 24 11.32 13.93 9.50
N PRO A 25 12.42 14.44 10.09
CA PRO A 25 12.42 15.72 10.77
C PRO A 25 12.06 16.82 9.77
N LYS A 26 10.94 17.48 9.98
CA LYS A 26 10.51 18.64 9.17
C LYS A 26 10.41 19.87 10.06
N ARG A 27 10.92 21.02 9.56
CA ARG A 27 10.64 22.31 10.19
C ARG A 27 9.13 22.60 10.13
N GLY A 28 8.57 23.12 11.21
CA GLY A 28 7.17 23.52 11.28
C GLY A 28 6.45 22.98 12.51
N ARG A 29 5.17 23.34 12.66
CA ARG A 29 4.33 22.89 13.76
C ARG A 29 4.08 21.38 13.65
N PRO A 30 4.24 20.60 14.74
CA PRO A 30 3.90 19.18 14.77
C PRO A 30 2.47 18.93 14.31
N LYS A 31 2.28 17.82 13.59
CA LYS A 31 0.94 17.41 13.12
C LYS A 31 0.08 17.04 14.34
N PHE A 32 -1.10 17.63 14.43
CA PHE A 32 -2.05 17.32 15.52
C PHE A 32 -2.57 15.86 15.41
N TYR A 33 -2.92 15.45 14.19
CA TYR A 33 -3.40 14.08 13.92
C TYR A 33 -2.24 13.20 13.45
N PRO A 34 -1.95 12.08 14.15
CA PRO A 34 -0.91 11.13 13.75
C PRO A 34 -1.26 10.39 12.47
N ASP A 35 -0.25 9.91 11.73
CA ASP A 35 -0.46 9.16 10.49
C ASP A 35 -1.23 7.86 10.74
N ARG A 36 -1.07 7.25 11.92
CA ARG A 36 -1.80 6.06 12.38
C ARG A 36 -3.32 6.22 12.33
N LEU A 37 -3.84 7.40 12.64
CA LEU A 37 -5.27 7.69 12.58
C LEU A 37 -5.81 7.55 11.14
N PHE A 38 -5.02 7.97 10.15
CA PHE A 38 -5.40 7.84 8.73
C PHE A 38 -5.22 6.42 8.21
N LEU A 39 -4.28 5.63 8.75
CA LEU A 39 -4.21 4.18 8.50
C LEU A 39 -5.46 3.46 9.00
N LYS A 40 -5.96 3.79 10.20
CA LYS A 40 -7.24 3.27 10.70
C LYS A 40 -8.39 3.56 9.73
N ALA A 41 -8.47 4.80 9.24
CA ALA A 41 -9.49 5.17 8.27
C ALA A 41 -9.33 4.41 6.94
N LEU A 42 -8.11 4.25 6.44
CA LEU A 42 -7.83 3.47 5.25
C LEU A 42 -8.24 2.00 5.43
N THR A 43 -8.00 1.40 6.60
CA THR A 43 -8.45 0.03 6.93
C THR A 43 -9.98 -0.07 6.83
N ILE A 44 -10.71 0.89 7.38
CA ILE A 44 -12.18 0.94 7.26
C ILE A 44 -12.59 1.04 5.79
N MET A 45 -11.97 1.93 5.04
CA MET A 45 -12.28 2.12 3.62
C MET A 45 -12.07 0.84 2.81
N ILE A 46 -10.95 0.15 3.03
CA ILE A 46 -10.64 -1.11 2.33
C ILE A 46 -11.67 -2.19 2.66
N VAL A 47 -11.93 -2.43 3.95
CA VAL A 47 -12.85 -3.49 4.40
C VAL A 47 -14.29 -3.23 3.97
N ARG A 48 -14.70 -1.98 3.91
CA ARG A 48 -16.05 -1.57 3.49
C ARG A 48 -16.15 -1.22 1.99
N HIS A 49 -15.08 -1.41 1.20
CA HIS A 49 -15.02 -1.07 -0.22
C HIS A 49 -15.39 0.39 -0.53
N LEU A 50 -14.95 1.33 0.33
CA LEU A 50 -15.21 2.75 0.18
C LEU A 50 -14.07 3.39 -0.62
N HIS A 51 -14.40 4.18 -1.63
CA HIS A 51 -13.41 4.78 -2.52
C HIS A 51 -13.20 6.28 -2.29
N LYS A 52 -14.14 6.92 -1.58
CA LYS A 52 -14.14 8.37 -1.39
C LYS A 52 -14.33 8.74 0.08
N VAL A 53 -13.75 9.87 0.47
CA VAL A 53 -13.84 10.37 1.84
C VAL A 53 -15.28 10.65 2.28
N HIS A 54 -16.13 11.14 1.40
CA HIS A 54 -17.52 11.41 1.76
C HIS A 54 -18.29 10.11 2.07
N GLU A 55 -17.99 9.01 1.40
CA GLU A 55 -18.55 7.68 1.68
C GLU A 55 -18.13 7.21 3.08
N LEU A 56 -16.83 7.35 3.42
CA LEU A 56 -16.34 7.06 4.76
C LEU A 56 -17.08 7.86 5.83
N LEU A 57 -17.22 9.17 5.64
CA LEU A 57 -17.90 10.03 6.59
C LEU A 57 -19.39 9.66 6.74
N SER A 58 -20.08 9.38 5.63
CA SER A 58 -21.48 8.94 5.63
C SER A 58 -21.68 7.63 6.39
N VAL A 59 -20.75 6.65 6.23
CA VAL A 59 -20.81 5.39 6.97
C VAL A 59 -20.57 5.62 8.46
N LEU A 60 -19.58 6.43 8.83
CA LEU A 60 -19.24 6.72 10.22
C LEU A 60 -20.29 7.58 10.94
N ASP A 61 -21.16 8.27 10.21
CA ASP A 61 -22.26 9.06 10.77
C ASP A 61 -23.52 8.21 11.09
N GLN A 62 -23.52 6.93 10.71
CA GLN A 62 -24.61 6.02 11.07
C GLN A 62 -24.69 5.81 12.58
N PRO A 63 -25.90 5.81 13.18
CA PRO A 63 -26.07 5.74 14.64
C PRO A 63 -26.01 4.28 15.15
N THR A 64 -24.98 3.52 14.77
CA THR A 64 -24.77 2.16 15.26
C THR A 64 -23.61 2.14 16.26
N ASP A 65 -23.67 1.22 17.23
CA ASP A 65 -22.60 1.07 18.23
C ASP A 65 -21.22 0.83 17.59
N GLU A 66 -21.19 0.03 16.50
CA GLU A 66 -19.97 -0.21 15.74
C GLU A 66 -19.38 1.09 15.15
N MET A 67 -20.22 1.91 14.52
CA MET A 67 -19.77 3.17 13.91
C MET A 67 -19.37 4.22 14.96
N GLN A 68 -20.05 4.24 16.09
CA GLN A 68 -19.67 5.10 17.22
C GLN A 68 -18.29 4.68 17.77
N ALA A 69 -18.06 3.38 17.95
CA ALA A 69 -16.77 2.85 18.39
C ALA A 69 -15.65 3.18 17.37
N LEU A 70 -15.90 3.00 16.08
CA LEU A 70 -14.94 3.35 15.03
C LEU A 70 -14.67 4.86 15.00
N ARG A 71 -15.68 5.70 15.16
CA ARG A 71 -15.51 7.15 15.21
C ARG A 71 -14.70 7.59 16.43
N ALA A 72 -14.87 6.94 17.57
CA ALA A 72 -14.04 7.17 18.76
C ALA A 72 -12.57 6.84 18.50
N LEU A 73 -12.27 5.73 17.80
CA LEU A 73 -10.92 5.33 17.40
C LEU A 73 -10.26 6.28 16.38
N LEU A 74 -11.06 7.09 15.69
CA LEU A 74 -10.64 8.11 14.73
C LEU A 74 -10.61 9.53 15.32
N THR A 75 -10.79 9.64 16.62
CA THR A 75 -10.77 10.91 17.37
C THR A 75 -9.46 11.05 18.14
N GLU A 76 -8.76 12.17 17.98
CA GLU A 76 -7.50 12.47 18.66
C GLU A 76 -7.73 13.58 19.69
N ARG A 77 -7.46 13.31 20.97
CA ARG A 77 -7.62 14.29 22.07
C ARG A 77 -8.97 15.02 22.04
N GLY A 78 -10.06 14.27 21.81
CA GLY A 78 -11.41 14.79 21.75
C GLY A 78 -11.77 15.55 20.45
N ARG A 79 -10.88 15.56 19.45
CA ARG A 79 -11.11 16.21 18.15
C ARG A 79 -11.17 15.23 17.03
N TYR A 80 -12.24 15.31 16.23
CA TYR A 80 -12.42 14.54 15.00
C TYR A 80 -11.90 15.35 13.81
N PRO A 81 -11.18 14.77 12.84
CA PRO A 81 -10.67 15.50 11.69
C PRO A 81 -11.77 16.03 10.80
N SER A 82 -11.62 17.26 10.30
CA SER A 82 -12.52 17.80 9.28
C SER A 82 -12.40 17.06 7.95
N ARG A 83 -13.44 17.10 7.11
CA ARG A 83 -13.46 16.51 5.77
C ARG A 83 -12.21 16.89 4.96
N ARG A 84 -11.86 18.19 4.94
CA ARG A 84 -10.66 18.68 4.23
C ARG A 84 -9.37 18.08 4.78
N THR A 85 -9.31 17.81 6.10
CA THR A 85 -8.15 17.13 6.71
C THR A 85 -8.06 15.70 6.24
N TRP A 86 -9.18 14.97 6.19
CA TRP A 86 -9.25 13.61 5.67
C TRP A 86 -8.78 13.56 4.22
N GLU A 87 -9.36 14.36 3.33
CA GLU A 87 -9.03 14.40 1.90
C GLU A 87 -7.54 14.65 1.67
N ARG A 88 -6.99 15.70 2.32
CA ARG A 88 -5.57 16.05 2.18
C ARG A 88 -4.63 14.96 2.69
N ARG A 89 -4.95 14.35 3.83
CA ARG A 89 -4.06 13.39 4.47
C ARG A 89 -4.11 12.02 3.78
N LEU A 90 -5.28 11.55 3.42
CA LEU A 90 -5.43 10.29 2.67
C LEU A 90 -4.82 10.40 1.27
N LYS A 91 -4.94 11.56 0.61
CA LYS A 91 -4.27 11.81 -0.67
C LYS A 91 -2.74 11.76 -0.57
N ALA A 92 -2.17 12.16 0.56
CA ALA A 92 -0.73 12.16 0.78
C ALA A 92 -0.17 10.83 1.31
N MET A 93 -1.04 9.88 1.74
CA MET A 93 -0.61 8.61 2.32
C MET A 93 0.18 7.69 1.37
N PRO A 94 -0.13 7.58 0.08
CA PRO A 94 0.61 6.70 -0.83
C PRO A 94 2.13 6.89 -0.76
N ASN A 95 2.58 8.11 -0.54
CA ASN A 95 4.01 8.44 -0.44
C ASN A 95 4.71 7.82 0.80
N THR A 96 3.96 7.34 1.79
CA THR A 96 4.50 6.77 3.04
C THR A 96 4.18 5.29 3.20
N LEU A 97 3.25 4.75 2.42
CA LEU A 97 2.82 3.35 2.51
C LEU A 97 3.94 2.34 2.27
N PRO A 98 4.83 2.51 1.28
CA PRO A 98 5.93 1.55 1.06
C PRO A 98 6.80 1.37 2.30
N ALA A 99 7.22 2.46 2.95
CA ALA A 99 8.00 2.42 4.18
C ALA A 99 7.25 1.74 5.35
N GLN A 100 5.94 1.96 5.44
CA GLN A 100 5.09 1.33 6.46
C GLN A 100 4.93 -0.18 6.21
N ILE A 101 4.76 -0.60 4.96
CA ILE A 101 4.71 -2.01 4.55
C ILE A 101 6.01 -2.70 4.96
N GLY A 102 7.16 -2.14 4.61
CA GLY A 102 8.46 -2.69 4.96
C GLY A 102 8.68 -2.78 6.47
N CYS A 103 8.26 -1.77 7.23
CA CYS A 103 8.37 -1.79 8.68
C CYS A 103 7.49 -2.88 9.32
N LEU A 104 6.24 -2.99 8.88
CA LEU A 104 5.31 -4.02 9.34
C LEU A 104 5.80 -5.42 8.95
N GLY A 105 6.25 -5.60 7.71
CA GLY A 105 6.76 -6.87 7.20
C GLY A 105 7.92 -7.39 8.05
N ARG A 106 8.93 -6.56 8.32
CA ARG A 106 10.05 -6.90 9.19
C ARG A 106 9.63 -7.27 10.61
N TYR A 107 8.68 -6.53 11.17
CA TYR A 107 8.13 -6.83 12.48
C TYR A 107 7.43 -8.19 12.52
N LEU A 108 6.60 -8.49 11.54
CA LEU A 108 5.90 -9.77 11.44
C LEU A 108 6.88 -10.94 11.25
N VAL A 109 7.90 -10.78 10.41
CA VAL A 109 8.95 -11.80 10.24
C VAL A 109 9.66 -12.05 11.55
N ALA A 110 10.06 -11.01 12.29
CA ALA A 110 10.71 -11.15 13.59
C ALA A 110 9.84 -11.88 14.62
N LEU A 111 8.52 -11.65 14.60
CA LEU A 111 7.57 -12.36 15.48
C LEU A 111 7.43 -13.84 15.14
N ILE A 112 7.45 -14.19 13.85
CA ILE A 112 7.16 -15.55 13.37
C ILE A 112 8.45 -16.39 13.32
N GLN A 113 9.62 -15.78 13.13
CA GLN A 113 10.90 -16.44 12.96
C GLN A 113 11.23 -17.52 14.00
N PRO A 114 10.93 -17.35 15.31
CA PRO A 114 11.17 -18.38 16.32
C PRO A 114 10.34 -19.66 16.12
N TRP A 115 9.20 -19.58 15.43
CA TRP A 115 8.21 -20.64 15.31
C TRP A 115 8.18 -21.29 13.93
N ALA A 116 8.56 -20.52 12.91
CA ALA A 116 8.63 -21.01 11.54
C ALA A 116 9.94 -20.55 10.94
N ASN A 117 10.56 -21.36 10.10
CA ASN A 117 11.78 -21.05 9.37
C ASN A 117 11.55 -19.91 8.34
N CYS A 118 10.98 -18.80 8.83
CA CYS A 118 10.52 -17.67 8.07
C CYS A 118 11.70 -16.75 7.73
N GLY A 119 11.75 -16.23 6.51
CA GLY A 119 12.73 -15.23 6.10
C GLY A 119 13.98 -15.76 5.44
N ARG A 120 14.10 -17.05 5.11
CA ARG A 120 15.24 -17.61 4.38
C ARG A 120 15.17 -17.38 2.87
N ALA A 121 13.96 -17.30 2.32
CA ALA A 121 13.74 -17.05 0.91
C ALA A 121 12.78 -15.88 0.72
N VAL A 122 13.05 -15.05 -0.27
CA VAL A 122 12.15 -13.99 -0.73
C VAL A 122 11.84 -14.23 -2.20
N ALA A 123 10.60 -13.92 -2.57
CA ALA A 123 10.16 -13.82 -3.95
C ALA A 123 9.91 -12.36 -4.30
N ILE A 124 10.17 -12.02 -5.56
CA ILE A 124 9.83 -10.74 -6.13
C ILE A 124 8.85 -11.01 -7.25
N ASP A 125 7.75 -10.31 -7.23
CA ASP A 125 6.72 -10.40 -8.26
C ASP A 125 6.04 -9.05 -8.43
N SER A 126 5.38 -8.85 -9.56
CA SER A 126 4.64 -7.64 -9.85
C SER A 126 3.23 -7.94 -10.35
N THR A 127 2.33 -7.04 -10.04
CA THR A 127 0.96 -7.07 -10.55
C THR A 127 0.61 -5.76 -11.24
N VAL A 128 -0.12 -5.85 -12.34
CA VAL A 128 -0.54 -4.68 -13.12
C VAL A 128 -1.86 -4.14 -12.56
N LEU A 129 -1.86 -2.85 -12.26
CA LEU A 129 -3.02 -2.11 -11.77
C LEU A 129 -3.49 -1.14 -12.85
N ARG A 130 -4.77 -1.21 -13.23
CA ARG A 130 -5.36 -0.27 -14.19
C ARG A 130 -5.45 1.13 -13.60
N ALA A 131 -5.12 2.16 -14.39
CA ALA A 131 -5.40 3.53 -14.02
C ALA A 131 -6.92 3.74 -13.86
N ASN A 132 -7.30 4.47 -12.82
CA ASN A 132 -8.71 4.71 -12.49
C ASN A 132 -9.33 5.88 -13.25
N GLY A 133 -8.76 6.28 -14.35
CA GLY A 133 -9.21 7.40 -15.18
C GLY A 133 -9.27 7.04 -16.65
N GLY A 134 -9.35 8.06 -17.48
CA GLY A 134 -9.23 7.92 -18.92
C GLY A 134 -7.83 7.44 -19.33
N VAL A 135 -7.73 6.95 -20.54
CA VAL A 135 -6.47 6.51 -21.12
C VAL A 135 -5.83 7.66 -21.89
N TRP A 136 -4.53 7.88 -21.67
CA TRP A 136 -3.77 8.83 -22.48
C TRP A 136 -3.26 8.12 -23.74
N HIS A 137 -3.95 8.33 -24.83
CA HIS A 137 -3.60 7.72 -26.09
C HIS A 137 -2.30 8.29 -26.68
N LYS A 138 -1.56 7.45 -27.39
CA LYS A 138 -0.28 7.82 -28.01
C LYS A 138 -0.37 9.12 -28.84
N LYS A 139 -1.44 9.28 -29.61
CA LYS A 139 -1.70 10.44 -30.47
C LYS A 139 -1.76 11.77 -29.69
N ASP A 140 -2.43 11.76 -28.53
CA ASP A 140 -2.58 12.94 -27.68
C ASP A 140 -1.30 13.22 -26.91
N ARG A 141 -0.60 12.15 -26.49
CA ARG A 141 0.69 12.21 -25.79
C ARG A 141 1.79 12.80 -26.69
N GLU A 142 1.84 12.45 -27.97
CA GLU A 142 2.79 13.02 -28.94
C GLU A 142 2.54 14.51 -29.17
N LYS A 143 1.30 14.98 -29.02
CA LYS A 143 0.95 16.40 -29.09
C LYS A 143 1.14 17.15 -27.77
N GLY A 144 1.37 16.43 -26.66
CA GLY A 144 1.42 17.01 -25.32
C GLY A 144 0.05 17.46 -24.79
N GLU A 145 -1.05 16.99 -25.41
CA GLU A 145 -2.42 17.33 -25.03
C GLU A 145 -2.96 16.32 -24.02
N VAL A 146 -3.58 16.78 -22.95
CA VAL A 146 -4.30 15.97 -21.96
C VAL A 146 -5.79 16.22 -22.14
N PRO A 147 -6.54 15.33 -22.84
CA PRO A 147 -7.94 15.58 -23.24
C PRO A 147 -8.87 15.76 -22.02
N HIS A 148 -8.58 15.12 -20.89
CA HIS A 148 -9.40 15.17 -19.70
C HIS A 148 -8.56 15.25 -18.43
N THR A 149 -9.02 16.02 -17.44
CA THR A 149 -8.35 16.18 -16.14
C THR A 149 -8.30 14.89 -15.29
N ALA A 150 -9.08 13.87 -15.64
CA ALA A 150 -9.10 12.58 -14.98
C ALA A 150 -8.05 11.59 -15.52
N ILE A 151 -7.29 11.97 -16.56
CA ILE A 151 -6.22 11.13 -17.12
C ILE A 151 -5.02 11.20 -16.18
N ASP A 152 -4.54 10.03 -15.78
CA ASP A 152 -3.29 9.89 -15.04
C ASP A 152 -2.12 9.89 -16.04
N THR A 153 -1.41 11.01 -16.12
CA THR A 153 -0.33 11.22 -17.10
C THR A 153 0.96 10.48 -16.75
N GLU A 154 1.08 9.99 -15.53
CA GLU A 154 2.24 9.20 -15.07
C GLU A 154 2.04 7.70 -15.34
N ALA A 155 0.79 7.27 -15.56
CA ALA A 155 0.49 5.89 -15.97
C ALA A 155 0.99 5.59 -17.39
N HIS A 156 1.36 4.33 -17.64
CA HIS A 156 1.88 3.88 -18.92
C HIS A 156 1.21 2.61 -19.42
N TRP A 157 1.37 2.33 -20.71
CA TRP A 157 0.92 1.11 -21.32
C TRP A 157 1.87 -0.05 -21.10
N THR A 158 1.31 -1.21 -20.80
CA THR A 158 2.02 -2.49 -20.78
C THR A 158 1.16 -3.58 -21.39
N LYS A 159 1.80 -4.67 -21.83
CA LYS A 159 1.12 -5.87 -22.31
C LYS A 159 1.19 -6.94 -21.23
N SER A 160 0.06 -7.26 -20.63
CA SER A 160 -0.07 -8.38 -19.69
C SER A 160 -0.47 -9.64 -20.42
N GLY A 161 0.13 -10.78 -20.10
CA GLY A 161 -0.26 -12.08 -20.67
C GLY A 161 -1.72 -12.46 -20.38
N TRP A 162 -2.28 -12.01 -19.25
CA TRP A 162 -3.65 -12.30 -18.81
C TRP A 162 -4.67 -11.27 -19.24
N HIS A 163 -4.28 -9.98 -19.28
CA HIS A 163 -5.22 -8.86 -19.48
C HIS A 163 -5.06 -8.16 -20.82
N GLY A 164 -4.12 -8.59 -21.68
CA GLY A 164 -3.78 -7.89 -22.92
C GLY A 164 -3.15 -6.53 -22.64
N TRP A 165 -3.50 -5.50 -23.40
CA TRP A 165 -3.00 -4.15 -23.19
C TRP A 165 -3.68 -3.48 -22.02
N VAL A 166 -2.88 -2.99 -21.07
CA VAL A 166 -3.32 -2.28 -19.86
C VAL A 166 -2.62 -0.94 -19.76
N TYR A 167 -3.39 0.13 -19.55
CA TYR A 167 -2.88 1.44 -19.17
C TYR A 167 -2.96 1.60 -17.68
N GLY A 168 -1.83 1.82 -17.02
CA GLY A 168 -1.83 1.90 -15.56
C GLY A 168 -0.45 1.88 -14.93
N TRP A 169 -0.40 1.18 -13.82
CA TRP A 169 0.73 1.07 -12.91
C TRP A 169 1.10 -0.38 -12.70
N LYS A 170 2.31 -0.60 -12.22
CA LYS A 170 2.78 -1.89 -11.79
C LYS A 170 3.17 -1.82 -10.31
N LEU A 171 2.56 -2.69 -9.49
CA LEU A 171 2.92 -2.85 -8.09
C LEU A 171 3.90 -4.00 -7.97
N HIS A 172 5.13 -3.69 -7.63
CA HIS A 172 6.18 -4.67 -7.32
C HIS A 172 6.19 -4.95 -5.83
N LEU A 173 6.30 -6.22 -5.47
CA LEU A 173 6.35 -6.68 -4.09
C LEU A 173 7.56 -7.61 -3.88
N VAL A 174 8.29 -7.38 -2.80
CA VAL A 174 9.22 -8.35 -2.24
C VAL A 174 8.53 -9.02 -1.07
N THR A 175 8.34 -10.32 -1.13
CA THR A 175 7.64 -11.10 -0.10
C THR A 175 8.50 -12.22 0.44
N VAL A 176 8.39 -12.49 1.73
CA VAL A 176 8.95 -13.71 2.33
C VAL A 176 8.12 -14.89 1.87
N VAL A 177 8.80 -15.93 1.38
CA VAL A 177 8.16 -17.20 1.01
C VAL A 177 8.20 -18.14 2.21
N ALA A 178 7.06 -18.32 2.84
CA ALA A 178 6.84 -19.23 3.96
C ALA A 178 5.40 -19.74 3.93
N ALA A 179 4.93 -20.38 4.99
CA ALA A 179 3.52 -20.77 5.14
C ALA A 179 2.57 -19.55 5.02
N VAL A 180 3.07 -18.36 5.40
CA VAL A 180 2.39 -17.07 5.21
C VAL A 180 3.31 -16.16 4.41
N TRP A 181 2.79 -15.55 3.36
CA TRP A 181 3.52 -14.61 2.54
C TRP A 181 3.44 -13.21 3.15
N ILE A 182 4.61 -12.67 3.55
CA ILE A 182 4.69 -11.39 4.23
C ILE A 182 5.43 -10.39 3.33
N PRO A 183 4.80 -9.30 2.88
CA PRO A 183 5.46 -8.28 2.10
C PRO A 183 6.51 -7.54 2.95
N LEU A 184 7.72 -7.39 2.40
CA LEU A 184 8.86 -6.70 3.03
C LEU A 184 9.15 -5.36 2.38
N ALA A 185 8.89 -5.24 1.09
CA ALA A 185 9.02 -4.01 0.33
C ALA A 185 7.91 -3.96 -0.73
N ALA A 186 7.50 -2.74 -1.07
CA ALA A 186 6.53 -2.47 -2.12
C ALA A 186 6.96 -1.22 -2.88
N GLU A 187 6.90 -1.29 -4.21
CA GLU A 187 7.17 -0.16 -5.09
C GLU A 187 6.08 -0.06 -6.15
N LEU A 188 5.64 1.15 -6.44
CA LEU A 188 4.64 1.42 -7.47
C LEU A 188 5.30 2.21 -8.60
N THR A 189 5.36 1.61 -9.78
CA THR A 189 5.98 2.21 -10.97
C THR A 189 4.96 2.36 -12.09
N PRO A 190 5.22 3.20 -13.11
CA PRO A 190 4.50 3.13 -14.36
C PRO A 190 4.53 1.71 -14.93
N ALA A 191 3.43 1.27 -15.56
CA ALA A 191 3.27 -0.14 -15.95
C ALA A 191 4.30 -0.65 -16.99
N ASN A 192 5.00 0.24 -17.68
CA ASN A 192 6.05 -0.11 -18.65
C ASN A 192 7.40 -0.42 -18.02
N GLU A 193 7.59 -0.12 -16.71
CA GLU A 193 8.82 -0.44 -16.03
C GLU A 193 9.04 -1.96 -15.94
N ALA A 194 10.26 -2.41 -16.25
CA ALA A 194 10.58 -3.82 -16.28
C ALA A 194 10.91 -4.33 -14.87
N ASP A 195 10.44 -5.54 -14.54
CA ASP A 195 10.64 -6.14 -13.21
C ASP A 195 12.14 -6.36 -12.89
N ASN A 196 12.94 -6.66 -13.90
CA ASN A 196 14.40 -6.85 -13.78
C ASN A 196 15.16 -5.55 -13.46
N GLU A 197 14.58 -4.38 -13.71
CA GLU A 197 15.16 -3.08 -13.40
C GLU A 197 14.78 -2.65 -11.98
N VAL A 198 13.54 -2.90 -11.56
CA VAL A 198 13.01 -2.51 -10.25
C VAL A 198 13.48 -3.46 -9.14
N ALA A 199 13.51 -4.76 -9.40
CA ALA A 199 13.85 -5.77 -8.40
C ALA A 199 15.21 -5.54 -7.71
N PRO A 200 16.32 -5.21 -8.40
CA PRO A 200 17.61 -4.95 -7.74
C PRO A 200 17.57 -3.72 -6.83
N LEU A 201 16.76 -2.72 -7.15
CA LEU A 201 16.60 -1.50 -6.34
C LEU A 201 15.88 -1.85 -5.04
N MET A 202 14.76 -2.56 -5.12
CA MET A 202 14.00 -2.99 -3.95
C MET A 202 14.81 -3.90 -3.02
N LEU A 203 15.64 -4.79 -3.58
CA LEU A 203 16.48 -5.68 -2.79
C LEU A 203 17.56 -4.94 -1.99
N ARG A 204 18.07 -3.82 -2.51
CA ARG A 204 19.06 -2.99 -1.81
C ARG A 204 18.47 -2.28 -0.59
N GLU A 205 17.15 -2.08 -0.56
CA GLU A 205 16.46 -1.50 0.59
C GLU A 205 16.23 -2.50 1.72
N LEU A 206 16.37 -3.79 1.44
CA LEU A 206 16.29 -4.81 2.49
C LEU A 206 17.55 -4.74 3.38
N PRO A 207 17.40 -4.90 4.72
CA PRO A 207 18.53 -4.87 5.62
C PRO A 207 19.55 -5.96 5.24
N PRO A 208 20.84 -5.63 5.14
CA PRO A 208 21.89 -6.58 4.76
C PRO A 208 22.08 -7.72 5.79
N GLU A 209 21.70 -7.47 7.03
CA GLU A 209 21.77 -8.42 8.14
C GLU A 209 20.51 -9.28 8.29
N GLY A 210 19.55 -9.11 7.39
CA GLY A 210 18.32 -9.92 7.38
C GLY A 210 18.62 -11.40 7.09
N PRO A 211 17.79 -12.32 7.59
CA PRO A 211 17.92 -13.76 7.34
C PRO A 211 17.61 -14.14 5.87
N PHE A 212 17.46 -13.16 4.99
CA PHE A 212 16.96 -13.33 3.62
C PHE A 212 18.08 -13.82 2.69
N ARG A 213 17.88 -15.01 2.11
CA ARG A 213 18.66 -15.47 0.97
C ARG A 213 17.81 -15.38 -0.29
N LEU A 214 18.34 -14.73 -1.32
CA LEU A 214 17.74 -14.78 -2.66
C LEU A 214 17.74 -16.22 -3.16
N GLY A 215 16.56 -16.78 -3.37
CA GLY A 215 16.43 -18.05 -4.06
C GLY A 215 16.88 -17.89 -5.52
N ARG A 216 17.73 -18.80 -6.03
CA ARG A 216 18.24 -18.74 -7.42
C ARG A 216 17.14 -18.73 -8.49
N HIS A 217 15.93 -19.15 -8.16
CA HIS A 217 14.79 -19.18 -9.10
C HIS A 217 14.17 -17.81 -9.42
N SER A 218 14.27 -16.83 -8.52
CA SER A 218 13.72 -15.49 -8.75
C SER A 218 14.48 -14.69 -9.80
N LEU A 219 15.78 -14.99 -10.01
CA LEU A 219 16.58 -14.33 -11.05
C LEU A 219 16.47 -15.01 -12.43
N GLN A 220 16.08 -16.29 -12.51
CA GLN A 220 15.98 -17.00 -13.79
C GLN A 220 14.67 -16.73 -14.53
N CYS A 221 13.57 -16.38 -13.86
CA CYS A 221 12.35 -15.92 -14.53
C CYS A 221 12.55 -14.56 -15.21
N ALA A 222 13.30 -13.65 -14.60
CA ALA A 222 13.58 -12.34 -15.17
C ALA A 222 14.46 -12.40 -16.44
N GLN A 223 15.28 -13.45 -16.61
CA GLN A 223 16.16 -13.62 -17.78
C GLN A 223 15.52 -14.35 -18.97
N ARG A 224 14.35 -15.01 -18.80
CA ARG A 224 13.70 -15.77 -19.88
C ARG A 224 12.68 -14.97 -20.69
N GLU A 225 12.25 -13.82 -20.24
CA GLU A 225 11.29 -12.98 -20.98
C GLU A 225 11.96 -11.87 -21.83
N GLY A 226 13.27 -11.73 -21.77
CA GLY A 226 14.04 -10.75 -22.56
C GLY A 226 14.61 -11.27 -23.89
N GLY A 227 14.19 -12.44 -24.35
CA GLY A 227 14.68 -13.04 -25.58
C GLY A 227 13.54 -13.45 -26.52
N VAL A 228 12.99 -12.54 -27.29
CA VAL A 228 12.55 -12.66 -28.71
C VAL A 228 12.36 -11.26 -29.27
#